data_e98189eddebb9831d0b3ba9cfdd05938
#
_entry.id   e98189eddebb9831d0b3ba9cfdd05938
#
_cell.length_a   1.000
_cell.length_b   1.000
_cell.length_c   1.000
_cell.angle_alpha   90.00
_cell.angle_beta   90.00
_cell.angle_gamma   90.00
#
_symmetry.space_group_name_H-M   'P 1'
#
loop_
_entity.id
_entity.type
_entity.pdbx_description
1 polymer ?
#
loop_
_entity_poly.entity_id
_entity_poly.type
_entity_poly.pdbx_seq_one_letter_code
_entity_poly.pdbx_strand_id
1 'polypeptide(L)'
;MTGAPASDEFRINERCIDCGTCWTFDPDHFAAGAGTAVVAHQPRGASSQRQALMALQACPVAAIETSRALQRTTPADGFPSWIFSHAAGEVFYCGWASQRSFGARSWLIQRADGNVMVDVPRWSAPLARRIQAMGGLSQIVLTHRDDVAEHQRWAQAFACERWIHRGDADDAPSAEQELEGQEPLDLASQIELLPTSGHTPGSLCLSTGDQRRVLFSGDHVWWNHHHNVVGVQDEQL
;
A
#
# COMPACT_ATOMS: atom_id res chain seq x y z
N MET A 1 23.15 -17.94 -6.51
CA MET A 1 23.33 -16.56 -5.96
C MET A 1 23.71 -15.66 -7.15
N THR A 2 22.72 -15.04 -7.77
CA THR A 2 22.94 -14.07 -8.86
C THR A 2 23.49 -12.79 -8.21
N GLY A 3 24.75 -12.45 -8.51
CA GLY A 3 25.36 -11.20 -8.03
C GLY A 3 24.61 -9.97 -8.54
N ALA A 4 24.60 -8.88 -7.75
CA ALA A 4 24.05 -7.61 -8.22
C ALA A 4 24.70 -7.19 -9.56
N PRO A 5 23.94 -6.53 -10.46
CA PRO A 5 24.49 -6.08 -11.74
C PRO A 5 25.69 -5.16 -11.55
N ALA A 6 26.67 -5.29 -12.43
CA ALA A 6 27.86 -4.44 -12.42
C ALA A 6 27.56 -3.02 -12.94
N SER A 7 26.49 -2.85 -13.71
CA SER A 7 26.04 -1.56 -14.25
C SER A 7 24.95 -0.94 -13.40
N ASP A 8 24.76 0.37 -13.49
CA ASP A 8 23.67 1.12 -12.86
C ASP A 8 22.33 0.95 -13.60
N GLU A 9 22.24 0.01 -14.56
CA GLU A 9 21.01 -0.32 -15.23
C GLU A 9 20.07 -1.10 -14.30
N PHE A 10 18.78 -0.77 -14.38
CA PHE A 10 17.72 -1.50 -13.70
C PHE A 10 17.29 -2.73 -14.50
N ARG A 11 16.97 -3.80 -13.79
CA ARG A 11 16.43 -5.02 -14.39
C ARG A 11 15.43 -5.68 -13.44
N ILE A 12 14.54 -6.50 -13.99
CA ILE A 12 13.62 -7.35 -13.23
C ILE A 12 14.16 -8.77 -13.26
N ASN A 13 14.19 -9.43 -12.11
CA ASN A 13 14.61 -10.82 -11.99
C ASN A 13 13.40 -11.77 -11.86
N GLU A 14 13.68 -13.08 -11.84
CA GLU A 14 12.70 -14.17 -11.80
C GLU A 14 11.82 -14.24 -10.54
N ARG A 15 12.11 -13.44 -9.51
CA ARG A 15 11.28 -13.33 -8.31
C ARG A 15 10.03 -12.49 -8.53
N CYS A 16 9.90 -11.81 -9.66
CA CYS A 16 8.74 -10.98 -9.94
C CYS A 16 7.45 -11.79 -9.89
N ILE A 17 6.48 -11.31 -9.12
CA ILE A 17 5.15 -11.93 -8.95
C ILE A 17 4.05 -11.19 -9.72
N ASP A 18 4.44 -10.28 -10.61
CA ASP A 18 3.53 -9.49 -11.46
C ASP A 18 2.47 -8.66 -10.70
N CYS A 19 2.79 -8.23 -9.48
CA CYS A 19 1.84 -7.56 -8.57
C CYS A 19 1.50 -6.10 -8.94
N GLY A 20 2.12 -5.52 -9.96
CA GLY A 20 1.81 -4.16 -10.40
C GLY A 20 2.44 -3.01 -9.61
N THR A 21 3.04 -3.27 -8.45
CA THR A 21 3.57 -2.22 -7.55
C THR A 21 4.50 -1.24 -8.27
N CYS A 22 5.44 -1.74 -9.08
CA CYS A 22 6.45 -0.89 -9.73
C CYS A 22 5.87 -0.02 -10.84
N TRP A 23 5.13 -0.57 -11.78
CA TRP A 23 4.61 0.21 -12.92
C TRP A 23 3.44 1.13 -12.54
N THR A 24 2.76 0.86 -11.44
CA THR A 24 1.75 1.81 -10.94
C THR A 24 2.41 2.98 -10.20
N PHE A 25 3.51 2.73 -9.49
CA PHE A 25 4.24 3.76 -8.76
C PHE A 25 5.13 4.61 -9.70
N ASP A 26 5.77 3.97 -10.67
CA ASP A 26 6.73 4.59 -11.59
C ASP A 26 6.48 4.11 -13.04
N PRO A 27 5.37 4.54 -13.67
CA PRO A 27 4.99 4.12 -15.02
C PRO A 27 5.93 4.63 -16.11
N ASP A 28 6.77 5.61 -15.82
CA ASP A 28 7.75 6.14 -16.78
C ASP A 28 8.90 5.15 -17.01
N HIS A 29 9.22 4.31 -16.04
CA HIS A 29 10.37 3.40 -16.11
C HIS A 29 9.98 1.93 -16.09
N PHE A 30 8.81 1.57 -15.56
CA PHE A 30 8.34 0.19 -15.46
C PHE A 30 7.00 0.01 -16.17
N ALA A 31 6.80 -1.18 -16.75
CA ALA A 31 5.55 -1.54 -17.41
C ALA A 31 5.17 -2.98 -17.11
N ALA A 32 3.88 -3.32 -17.31
CA ALA A 32 3.43 -4.69 -17.33
C ALA A 32 4.02 -5.42 -18.55
N GLY A 33 4.49 -6.64 -18.34
CA GLY A 33 4.97 -7.53 -19.40
C GLY A 33 4.10 -8.79 -19.49
N ALA A 34 4.63 -9.84 -20.09
CA ALA A 34 3.94 -11.13 -20.21
C ALA A 34 4.18 -11.99 -18.96
N GLY A 35 3.44 -11.72 -17.89
CA GLY A 35 3.54 -12.45 -16.60
C GLY A 35 4.68 -11.99 -15.68
N THR A 36 5.37 -10.92 -16.02
CA THR A 36 6.35 -10.22 -15.17
C THR A 36 6.40 -8.75 -15.55
N ALA A 37 6.75 -7.88 -14.58
CA ALA A 37 7.08 -6.51 -14.91
C ALA A 37 8.33 -6.43 -15.82
N VAL A 38 8.43 -5.36 -16.59
CA VAL A 38 9.59 -5.05 -17.42
C VAL A 38 10.09 -3.64 -17.13
N VAL A 39 11.39 -3.40 -17.36
CA VAL A 39 11.95 -2.05 -17.42
C VAL A 39 11.69 -1.50 -18.82
N ALA A 40 10.70 -0.61 -18.94
CA ALA A 40 10.33 0.01 -20.21
C ALA A 40 11.38 1.02 -20.67
N HIS A 41 11.88 1.83 -19.74
CA HIS A 41 12.92 2.82 -19.98
C HIS A 41 13.92 2.84 -18.84
N GLN A 42 15.22 2.86 -19.16
CA GLN A 42 16.25 3.03 -18.12
C GLN A 42 16.21 4.45 -17.55
N PRO A 43 16.15 4.60 -16.21
CA PRO A 43 16.13 5.92 -15.58
C PRO A 43 17.44 6.67 -15.83
N ARG A 44 17.34 7.90 -16.33
CA ARG A 44 18.49 8.76 -16.62
C ARG A 44 18.41 10.06 -15.81
N GLY A 45 19.49 10.39 -15.12
CA GLY A 45 19.56 11.56 -14.23
C GLY A 45 18.98 11.31 -12.85
N ALA A 46 19.32 12.19 -11.90
CA ALA A 46 19.10 11.98 -10.47
C ALA A 46 17.62 11.81 -10.07
N SER A 47 16.71 12.57 -10.68
CA SER A 47 15.26 12.48 -10.37
C SER A 47 14.68 11.14 -10.79
N SER A 48 14.91 10.70 -12.03
CA SER A 48 14.45 9.41 -12.55
C SER A 48 15.06 8.23 -11.77
N GLN A 49 16.35 8.30 -11.47
CA GLN A 49 17.02 7.27 -10.66
C GLN A 49 16.42 7.21 -9.24
N ARG A 50 16.14 8.36 -8.62
CA ARG A 50 15.45 8.41 -7.33
C ARG A 50 14.09 7.71 -7.38
N GLN A 51 13.27 7.98 -8.40
CA GLN A 51 11.95 7.38 -8.57
C GLN A 51 12.05 5.85 -8.75
N ALA A 52 12.95 5.39 -9.61
CA ALA A 52 13.18 3.96 -9.82
C ALA A 52 13.74 3.24 -8.57
N LEU A 53 14.58 3.90 -7.78
CA LEU A 53 15.04 3.38 -6.48
C LEU A 53 13.92 3.29 -5.45
N MET A 54 12.95 4.21 -5.48
CA MET A 54 11.74 4.10 -4.66
C MET A 54 10.87 2.94 -5.12
N ALA A 55 10.69 2.71 -6.43
CA ALA A 55 10.00 1.53 -6.95
C ALA A 55 10.70 0.22 -6.53
N LEU A 56 12.04 0.18 -6.55
CA LEU A 56 12.85 -0.93 -6.03
C LEU A 56 12.56 -1.17 -4.53
N GLN A 57 12.50 -0.11 -3.73
CA GLN A 57 12.21 -0.19 -2.31
C GLN A 57 10.77 -0.66 -2.03
N ALA A 58 9.82 -0.24 -2.86
CA ALA A 58 8.42 -0.65 -2.76
C ALA A 58 8.20 -2.12 -3.15
N CYS A 59 9.01 -2.69 -4.04
CA CYS A 59 8.84 -4.05 -4.56
C CYS A 59 8.75 -5.09 -3.42
N PRO A 60 7.65 -5.88 -3.35
CA PRO A 60 7.40 -6.81 -2.24
C PRO A 60 8.39 -7.97 -2.17
N VAL A 61 8.94 -8.37 -3.30
CA VAL A 61 9.81 -9.56 -3.45
C VAL A 61 11.25 -9.22 -3.83
N ALA A 62 11.61 -7.93 -3.82
CA ALA A 62 12.92 -7.44 -4.23
C ALA A 62 13.34 -7.97 -5.61
N ALA A 63 12.41 -7.95 -6.58
CA ALA A 63 12.67 -8.38 -7.95
C ALA A 63 13.36 -7.31 -8.79
N ILE A 64 13.32 -6.05 -8.38
CA ILE A 64 14.01 -4.96 -9.08
C ILE A 64 15.45 -4.90 -8.60
N GLU A 65 16.37 -4.89 -9.52
CA GLU A 65 17.82 -4.88 -9.25
C GLU A 65 18.52 -3.76 -10.01
N THR A 66 19.58 -3.23 -9.41
CA THR A 66 20.56 -2.33 -10.02
C THR A 66 21.90 -2.51 -9.30
N SER A 67 22.93 -1.74 -9.65
CA SER A 67 24.23 -1.83 -8.99
C SER A 67 24.13 -1.56 -7.48
N ARG A 68 25.00 -2.21 -6.70
CA ARG A 68 25.10 -1.94 -5.25
C ARG A 68 25.46 -0.49 -4.93
N ALA A 69 26.18 0.17 -5.83
CA ALA A 69 26.56 1.56 -5.67
C ALA A 69 25.31 2.45 -5.71
N LEU A 70 24.46 2.25 -6.73
CA LEU A 70 23.21 2.99 -6.89
C LEU A 70 22.19 2.63 -5.80
N GLN A 71 22.07 1.36 -5.41
CA GLN A 71 21.18 0.95 -4.31
C GLN A 71 21.48 1.67 -2.99
N ARG A 72 22.76 1.96 -2.70
CA ARG A 72 23.15 2.72 -1.49
C ARG A 72 22.67 4.16 -1.49
N THR A 73 22.27 4.69 -2.63
CA THR A 73 21.67 6.03 -2.76
C THR A 73 20.14 6.02 -2.65
N THR A 74 19.53 4.85 -2.36
CA THR A 74 18.08 4.76 -2.15
C THR A 74 17.65 5.75 -1.07
N PRO A 75 16.66 6.61 -1.36
CA PRO A 75 16.30 7.67 -0.45
C PRO A 75 15.69 7.11 0.84
N ALA A 76 16.32 7.43 1.98
CA ALA A 76 15.82 7.03 3.29
C ALA A 76 14.46 7.71 3.63
N ASP A 77 14.17 8.81 2.97
CA ASP A 77 12.99 9.65 3.13
C ASP A 77 11.97 9.49 1.97
N GLY A 78 12.12 8.48 1.12
CA GLY A 78 11.25 8.25 -0.02
C GLY A 78 9.81 7.94 0.37
N PHE A 79 9.62 7.20 1.47
CA PHE A 79 8.31 6.81 1.96
C PHE A 79 8.10 7.20 3.43
N PRO A 80 6.83 7.52 3.84
CA PRO A 80 5.65 7.60 3.00
C PRO A 80 5.76 8.76 2.01
N SER A 81 5.28 8.55 0.77
CA SER A 81 5.33 9.53 -0.30
C SER A 81 3.99 10.26 -0.38
N TRP A 82 4.02 11.60 -0.33
CA TRP A 82 2.82 12.43 -0.44
C TRP A 82 2.15 12.22 -1.81
N ILE A 83 0.81 12.14 -1.80
CA ILE A 83 -0.01 11.95 -3.00
C ILE A 83 -0.91 13.17 -3.23
N PHE A 84 -1.72 13.53 -2.25
CA PHE A 84 -2.61 14.70 -2.34
C PHE A 84 -3.07 15.16 -0.96
N SER A 85 -3.55 16.41 -0.91
CA SER A 85 -4.24 16.98 0.25
C SER A 85 -5.75 16.80 0.12
N HIS A 86 -6.41 16.46 1.22
CA HIS A 86 -7.84 16.25 1.27
C HIS A 86 -8.43 16.84 2.56
N ALA A 87 -9.76 17.01 2.61
CA ALA A 87 -10.43 17.53 3.80
C ALA A 87 -10.23 16.66 5.05
N ALA A 88 -10.08 15.34 4.86
CA ALA A 88 -9.78 14.39 5.95
C ALA A 88 -8.32 14.41 6.39
N GLY A 89 -7.40 15.04 5.67
CA GLY A 89 -5.97 15.07 5.97
C GLY A 89 -5.08 14.99 4.74
N GLU A 90 -3.79 14.89 4.97
CA GLU A 90 -2.79 14.65 3.92
C GLU A 90 -2.66 13.16 3.64
N VAL A 91 -2.74 12.74 2.39
CA VAL A 91 -2.68 11.33 1.99
C VAL A 91 -1.32 10.97 1.41
N PHE A 92 -0.75 9.89 1.94
CA PHE A 92 0.56 9.38 1.54
C PHE A 92 0.46 7.91 1.15
N TYR A 93 1.25 7.50 0.16
CA TYR A 93 1.52 6.10 -0.14
C TYR A 93 2.67 5.60 0.73
N CYS A 94 2.46 4.51 1.47
CA CYS A 94 3.46 3.99 2.41
C CYS A 94 4.64 3.29 1.73
N GLY A 95 4.50 2.87 0.47
CA GLY A 95 5.50 2.03 -0.19
C GLY A 95 5.67 0.69 0.53
N TRP A 96 6.85 0.07 0.45
CA TRP A 96 7.19 -1.15 1.20
C TRP A 96 6.11 -2.24 1.10
N ALA A 97 5.57 -2.49 -0.11
CA ALA A 97 4.51 -3.48 -0.30
C ALA A 97 4.92 -4.86 0.24
N SER A 98 3.95 -5.62 0.74
CA SER A 98 4.17 -6.94 1.31
C SER A 98 3.95 -8.05 0.29
N GLN A 99 4.82 -9.06 0.27
CA GLN A 99 4.58 -10.29 -0.49
C GLN A 99 3.36 -11.06 0.07
N ARG A 100 3.11 -10.96 1.38
CA ARG A 100 1.97 -11.63 2.04
C ARG A 100 0.62 -11.05 1.61
N SER A 101 0.61 -9.81 1.15
CA SER A 101 -0.54 -9.11 0.59
C SER A 101 -0.40 -8.95 -0.94
N PHE A 102 0.28 -9.84 -1.62
CA PHE A 102 0.52 -9.84 -3.06
C PHE A 102 0.96 -8.48 -3.66
N GLY A 103 1.55 -7.61 -2.84
CA GLY A 103 1.98 -6.28 -3.27
C GLY A 103 0.92 -5.19 -3.14
N ALA A 104 -0.14 -5.45 -2.40
CA ALA A 104 -1.18 -4.47 -2.10
C ALA A 104 -0.62 -3.15 -1.58
N ARG A 105 -1.36 -2.08 -1.79
CA ARG A 105 -0.98 -0.73 -1.39
C ARG A 105 -1.52 -0.41 -0.04
N SER A 106 -0.70 0.27 0.76
CA SER A 106 -1.10 0.82 2.03
C SER A 106 -0.98 2.34 2.02
N TRP A 107 -1.85 3.00 2.75
CA TRP A 107 -1.97 4.45 2.75
C TRP A 107 -1.88 4.99 4.17
N LEU A 108 -1.32 6.18 4.31
CA LEU A 108 -1.32 6.95 5.55
C LEU A 108 -2.15 8.22 5.32
N ILE A 109 -3.16 8.43 6.14
CA ILE A 109 -3.93 9.67 6.22
C ILE A 109 -3.40 10.42 7.43
N GLN A 110 -2.61 11.46 7.20
CA GLN A 110 -2.04 12.28 8.26
C GLN A 110 -3.05 13.34 8.71
N ARG A 111 -3.35 13.37 10.01
CA ARG A 111 -4.41 14.17 10.62
C ARG A 111 -3.94 14.79 11.93
N ALA A 112 -4.58 15.91 12.31
CA ALA A 112 -4.29 16.58 13.59
C ALA A 112 -4.83 15.80 14.80
N ASP A 113 -5.91 15.03 14.62
CA ASP A 113 -6.60 14.26 15.65
C ASP A 113 -6.20 12.79 15.69
N GLY A 114 -5.14 12.41 14.99
CA GLY A 114 -4.58 11.06 14.95
C GLY A 114 -4.52 10.47 13.53
N ASN A 115 -3.37 9.94 13.16
CA ASN A 115 -3.16 9.37 11.83
C ASN A 115 -3.83 8.02 11.69
N VAL A 116 -4.41 7.77 10.52
CA VAL A 116 -5.04 6.49 10.14
C VAL A 116 -4.20 5.83 9.05
N MET A 117 -3.84 4.57 9.23
CA MET A 117 -3.25 3.75 8.18
C MET A 117 -4.33 2.84 7.58
N VAL A 118 -4.42 2.79 6.26
CA VAL A 118 -5.32 1.89 5.53
C VAL A 118 -4.47 0.79 4.91
N ASP A 119 -4.73 -0.44 5.29
CA ASP A 119 -3.90 -1.61 5.08
C ASP A 119 -2.45 -1.40 5.53
N VAL A 120 -1.66 -2.44 5.57
CA VAL A 120 -0.33 -2.33 6.14
C VAL A 120 0.76 -2.76 5.16
N PRO A 121 1.85 -1.97 5.06
CA PRO A 121 3.02 -2.39 4.32
C PRO A 121 3.79 -3.46 5.11
N ARG A 122 4.74 -4.18 4.45
CA ARG A 122 5.70 -4.96 5.21
C ARG A 122 6.43 -4.07 6.20
N TRP A 123 6.79 -4.65 7.35
CA TRP A 123 7.48 -3.89 8.38
C TRP A 123 8.80 -3.29 7.88
N SER A 124 8.97 -2.01 8.11
CA SER A 124 10.18 -1.26 7.81
C SER A 124 10.50 -0.29 8.96
N ALA A 125 11.63 -0.50 9.65
CA ALA A 125 12.04 0.40 10.71
C ALA A 125 12.29 1.85 10.23
N PRO A 126 12.87 2.10 9.06
CA PRO A 126 12.93 3.45 8.49
C PRO A 126 11.56 4.09 8.29
N LEU A 127 10.60 3.35 7.70
CA LEU A 127 9.23 3.85 7.51
C LEU A 127 8.55 4.14 8.86
N ALA A 128 8.68 3.24 9.83
CA ALA A 128 8.10 3.43 11.16
C ALA A 128 8.64 4.69 11.85
N ARG A 129 9.95 4.94 11.77
CA ARG A 129 10.54 6.19 12.31
C ARG A 129 9.99 7.45 11.62
N ARG A 130 9.76 7.39 10.30
CA ARG A 130 9.17 8.51 9.57
C ARG A 130 7.71 8.75 9.98
N ILE A 131 6.90 7.70 10.04
CA ILE A 131 5.52 7.79 10.50
C ILE A 131 5.48 8.31 11.95
N GLN A 132 6.40 7.88 12.82
CA GLN A 132 6.51 8.41 14.18
C GLN A 132 6.79 9.92 14.18
N ALA A 133 7.68 10.39 13.31
CA ALA A 133 7.97 11.82 13.17
C ALA A 133 6.79 12.63 12.58
N MET A 134 5.85 11.96 11.89
CA MET A 134 4.62 12.54 11.35
C MET A 134 3.44 12.51 12.33
N GLY A 135 3.66 12.10 13.58
CA GLY A 135 2.62 12.04 14.63
C GLY A 135 2.25 10.61 15.05
N GLY A 136 2.91 9.58 14.52
CA GLY A 136 2.63 8.18 14.84
C GLY A 136 1.38 7.65 14.14
N LEU A 137 0.78 6.58 14.69
CA LEU A 137 -0.50 6.01 14.26
C LEU A 137 -1.46 5.98 15.45
N SER A 138 -2.71 6.34 15.23
CA SER A 138 -3.80 6.13 16.17
C SER A 138 -4.65 4.91 15.81
N GLN A 139 -4.79 4.63 14.53
CA GLN A 139 -5.64 3.56 14.03
C GLN A 139 -5.05 2.93 12.78
N ILE A 140 -5.33 1.63 12.60
CA ILE A 140 -5.09 0.86 11.38
C ILE A 140 -6.44 0.29 10.94
N VAL A 141 -6.84 0.51 9.70
CA VAL A 141 -8.02 -0.09 9.09
C VAL A 141 -7.54 -1.15 8.10
N LEU A 142 -7.94 -2.40 8.34
CA LEU A 142 -7.69 -3.53 7.45
C LEU A 142 -8.91 -3.70 6.56
N THR A 143 -8.74 -3.46 5.26
CA THR A 143 -9.87 -3.49 4.32
C THR A 143 -10.44 -4.88 4.12
N HIS A 144 -9.60 -5.93 4.23
CA HIS A 144 -9.99 -7.32 4.14
C HIS A 144 -8.84 -8.24 4.59
N ARG A 145 -9.10 -9.54 4.69
CA ARG A 145 -8.18 -10.56 5.23
C ARG A 145 -6.88 -10.74 4.45
N ASP A 146 -6.86 -10.47 3.13
CA ASP A 146 -5.68 -10.75 2.30
C ASP A 146 -4.59 -9.68 2.48
N ASP A 147 -4.94 -8.49 2.98
CA ASP A 147 -4.03 -7.34 3.13
C ASP A 147 -3.57 -7.07 4.57
N VAL A 148 -3.73 -8.05 5.45
CA VAL A 148 -3.36 -7.90 6.87
C VAL A 148 -1.85 -7.91 7.15
N ALA A 149 -1.03 -8.52 6.30
CA ALA A 149 0.46 -8.55 6.36
C ALA A 149 1.04 -8.59 7.79
N GLU A 150 1.85 -7.61 8.18
CA GLU A 150 2.44 -7.50 9.52
C GLU A 150 1.66 -6.53 10.45
N HIS A 151 0.34 -6.49 10.36
CA HIS A 151 -0.53 -5.58 11.12
C HIS A 151 -0.26 -5.57 12.63
N GLN A 152 -0.01 -6.75 13.24
CA GLN A 152 0.29 -6.85 14.66
C GLN A 152 1.55 -6.08 15.05
N ARG A 153 2.60 -6.16 14.22
CA ARG A 153 3.85 -5.47 14.46
C ARG A 153 3.70 -3.95 14.37
N TRP A 154 2.90 -3.49 13.42
CA TRP A 154 2.57 -2.07 13.29
C TRP A 154 1.77 -1.58 14.49
N ALA A 155 0.73 -2.30 14.89
CA ALA A 155 -0.09 -1.94 16.05
C ALA A 155 0.72 -1.92 17.35
N GLN A 156 1.58 -2.91 17.59
CA GLN A 156 2.45 -2.96 18.77
C GLN A 156 3.45 -1.80 18.79
N ALA A 157 4.05 -1.45 17.64
CA ALA A 157 5.04 -0.39 17.57
C ALA A 157 4.47 1.00 17.88
N PHE A 158 3.19 1.23 17.58
CA PHE A 158 2.52 2.52 17.78
C PHE A 158 1.49 2.50 18.92
N ALA A 159 1.23 1.35 19.53
CA ALA A 159 0.17 1.15 20.52
C ALA A 159 -1.19 1.67 20.02
N CYS A 160 -1.52 1.37 18.75
CA CYS A 160 -2.72 1.83 18.07
C CYS A 160 -3.74 0.70 17.87
N GLU A 161 -5.02 1.07 17.71
CA GLU A 161 -6.10 0.12 17.47
C GLU A 161 -6.16 -0.33 16.01
N ARG A 162 -6.58 -1.59 15.79
CA ARG A 162 -6.83 -2.16 14.47
C ARG A 162 -8.32 -2.41 14.30
N TRP A 163 -8.84 -2.04 13.16
CA TRP A 163 -10.20 -2.27 12.72
C TRP A 163 -10.23 -3.31 11.61
N ILE A 164 -11.12 -4.28 11.72
CA ILE A 164 -11.42 -5.25 10.66
C ILE A 164 -12.90 -5.60 10.73
N HIS A 165 -13.49 -5.97 9.61
CA HIS A 165 -14.86 -6.48 9.62
C HIS A 165 -14.90 -7.93 10.16
N ARG A 166 -15.94 -8.27 10.90
CA ARG A 166 -16.15 -9.58 11.54
C ARG A 166 -16.00 -10.75 10.59
N GLY A 167 -16.44 -10.60 9.33
CA GLY A 167 -16.34 -11.63 8.31
C GLY A 167 -14.92 -12.06 7.96
N ASP A 168 -13.91 -11.26 8.32
CA ASP A 168 -12.49 -11.50 8.04
C ASP A 168 -11.63 -11.50 9.31
N ALA A 169 -12.23 -11.43 10.50
CA ALA A 169 -11.51 -11.27 11.76
C ALA A 169 -10.58 -12.45 12.10
N ASP A 170 -10.85 -13.64 11.60
CA ASP A 170 -10.01 -14.84 11.82
C ASP A 170 -8.58 -14.65 11.26
N ASP A 171 -8.40 -13.83 10.23
CA ASP A 171 -7.10 -13.54 9.61
C ASP A 171 -6.36 -12.37 10.29
N ALA A 172 -7.06 -11.62 11.16
CA ALA A 172 -6.48 -10.58 12.01
C ALA A 172 -6.79 -10.83 13.51
N PRO A 173 -6.38 -11.97 14.05
CA PRO A 173 -6.72 -12.34 15.43
C PRO A 173 -6.23 -11.27 16.41
N SER A 174 -7.06 -10.98 17.40
CA SER A 174 -6.81 -9.95 18.42
C SER A 174 -6.75 -8.52 17.85
N ALA A 175 -7.40 -8.25 16.73
CA ALA A 175 -7.74 -6.87 16.37
C ALA A 175 -8.60 -6.27 17.48
N GLU A 176 -8.35 -5.03 17.83
CA GLU A 176 -8.99 -4.38 18.98
C GLU A 176 -10.45 -4.06 18.70
N GLN A 177 -10.79 -3.84 17.42
CA GLN A 177 -12.12 -3.42 16.98
C GLN A 177 -12.60 -4.32 15.83
N GLU A 178 -13.76 -4.94 16.01
CA GLU A 178 -14.44 -5.71 14.97
C GLU A 178 -15.70 -4.97 14.53
N LEU A 179 -15.78 -4.62 13.24
CA LEU A 179 -17.00 -4.05 12.67
C LEU A 179 -17.98 -5.17 12.33
N GLU A 180 -19.21 -5.06 12.80
CA GLU A 180 -20.28 -6.03 12.56
C GLU A 180 -21.40 -5.42 11.69
N GLY A 181 -22.01 -6.26 10.84
CA GLY A 181 -23.16 -5.86 10.02
C GLY A 181 -22.76 -5.13 8.73
N GLN A 182 -23.76 -4.47 8.12
CA GLN A 182 -23.60 -3.83 6.80
C GLN A 182 -23.79 -2.30 6.86
N GLU A 183 -24.00 -1.76 8.06
CA GLU A 183 -24.22 -0.34 8.21
C GLU A 183 -22.86 0.41 8.27
N PRO A 184 -22.76 1.57 7.62
CA PRO A 184 -21.58 2.42 7.72
C PRO A 184 -21.28 2.83 9.17
N LEU A 185 -20.00 2.99 9.48
CA LEU A 185 -19.52 3.46 10.77
C LEU A 185 -18.63 4.71 10.61
N ASP A 186 -18.98 5.78 11.30
CA ASP A 186 -18.11 6.95 11.42
C ASP A 186 -16.91 6.61 12.32
N LEU A 187 -15.73 6.42 11.70
CA LEU A 187 -14.49 6.14 12.42
C LEU A 187 -13.90 7.40 13.07
N ALA A 188 -13.93 8.50 12.35
CA ALA A 188 -13.43 9.80 12.77
C ALA A 188 -14.09 10.91 11.96
N SER A 189 -13.84 12.17 12.31
CA SER A 189 -14.33 13.29 11.49
C SER A 189 -13.94 13.10 10.02
N GLN A 190 -14.91 13.04 9.11
CA GLN A 190 -14.74 12.85 7.68
C GLN A 190 -14.06 11.51 7.27
N ILE A 191 -14.11 10.51 8.12
CA ILE A 191 -13.72 9.13 7.80
C ILE A 191 -14.83 8.18 8.19
N GLU A 192 -15.30 7.42 7.22
CA GLU A 192 -16.38 6.46 7.34
C GLU A 192 -15.91 5.08 6.84
N LEU A 193 -16.18 4.04 7.61
CA LEU A 193 -16.00 2.64 7.20
C LEU A 193 -17.29 2.16 6.56
N LEU A 194 -17.17 1.61 5.35
CA LEU A 194 -18.28 1.11 4.55
C LEU A 194 -18.11 -0.40 4.38
N PRO A 195 -18.91 -1.24 5.04
CA PRO A 195 -18.94 -2.68 4.72
C PRO A 195 -19.34 -2.88 3.26
N THR A 196 -18.52 -3.62 2.51
CA THR A 196 -18.67 -3.86 1.07
C THR A 196 -18.34 -5.31 0.77
N SER A 197 -19.08 -6.25 1.40
CA SER A 197 -18.91 -7.68 1.12
C SER A 197 -18.92 -7.95 -0.38
N GLY A 198 -18.03 -8.84 -0.84
CA GLY A 198 -17.87 -9.15 -2.26
C GLY A 198 -16.57 -9.89 -2.52
N HIS A 199 -15.44 -9.19 -2.53
CA HIS A 199 -14.13 -9.83 -2.66
C HIS A 199 -13.87 -10.83 -1.52
N THR A 200 -14.18 -10.43 -0.27
CA THR A 200 -14.28 -11.34 0.88
C THR A 200 -15.56 -11.05 1.63
N PRO A 201 -16.03 -11.99 2.51
CA PRO A 201 -17.20 -11.74 3.36
C PRO A 201 -17.05 -10.50 4.25
N GLY A 202 -15.82 -10.17 4.65
CA GLY A 202 -15.48 -9.03 5.51
C GLY A 202 -14.87 -7.85 4.80
N SER A 203 -14.95 -7.77 3.47
CA SER A 203 -14.44 -6.60 2.74
C SER A 203 -15.13 -5.33 3.20
N LEU A 204 -14.34 -4.29 3.41
CA LEU A 204 -14.80 -2.94 3.70
C LEU A 204 -13.99 -1.91 2.92
N CYS A 205 -14.59 -0.79 2.61
CA CYS A 205 -13.93 0.38 2.08
C CYS A 205 -13.82 1.46 3.16
N LEU A 206 -12.79 2.28 3.09
CA LEU A 206 -12.71 3.51 3.87
C LEU A 206 -13.01 4.69 2.95
N SER A 207 -14.03 5.48 3.29
CA SER A 207 -14.42 6.69 2.59
C SER A 207 -13.99 7.92 3.36
N THR A 208 -13.43 8.91 2.69
CA THR A 208 -13.01 10.16 3.32
C THR A 208 -13.65 11.36 2.66
N GLY A 209 -13.88 12.43 3.47
CA GLY A 209 -14.31 13.74 3.01
C GLY A 209 -15.82 13.90 2.91
N ASP A 210 -16.22 15.13 2.60
CA ASP A 210 -17.62 15.54 2.49
C ASP A 210 -18.10 15.67 1.03
N GLN A 211 -17.66 16.70 0.33
CA GLN A 211 -18.08 17.01 -1.05
C GLN A 211 -17.24 16.31 -2.12
N ARG A 212 -15.99 16.02 -1.83
CA ARG A 212 -15.08 15.23 -2.68
C ARG A 212 -14.64 14.01 -1.91
N ARG A 213 -15.40 12.94 -2.03
CA ARG A 213 -15.06 11.69 -1.36
C ARG A 213 -13.91 10.99 -2.08
N VAL A 214 -12.99 10.45 -1.28
CA VAL A 214 -11.95 9.53 -1.73
C VAL A 214 -12.25 8.18 -1.12
N LEU A 215 -12.19 7.13 -1.92
CA LEU A 215 -12.44 5.76 -1.50
C LEU A 215 -11.13 4.97 -1.50
N PHE A 216 -10.79 4.41 -0.35
CA PHE A 216 -9.77 3.37 -0.21
C PHE A 216 -10.50 2.03 -0.21
N SER A 217 -10.45 1.34 -1.32
CA SER A 217 -11.36 0.22 -1.60
C SER A 217 -10.78 -1.16 -1.30
N GLY A 218 -9.50 -1.24 -0.90
CA GLY A 218 -8.83 -2.54 -0.94
C GLY A 218 -9.02 -3.18 -2.32
N ASP A 219 -9.34 -4.46 -2.35
CA ASP A 219 -9.56 -5.22 -3.58
C ASP A 219 -11.04 -5.26 -4.04
N HIS A 220 -11.93 -4.53 -3.34
CA HIS A 220 -13.35 -4.45 -3.74
C HIS A 220 -13.53 -3.71 -5.07
N VAL A 221 -12.73 -2.65 -5.33
CA VAL A 221 -12.73 -1.89 -6.59
C VAL A 221 -11.33 -1.89 -7.17
N TRP A 222 -11.20 -2.28 -8.42
CA TRP A 222 -9.91 -2.37 -9.10
C TRP A 222 -9.95 -1.78 -10.50
N TRP A 223 -8.79 -1.33 -10.99
CA TRP A 223 -8.65 -0.81 -12.34
C TRP A 223 -8.17 -1.90 -13.30
N ASN A 224 -8.99 -2.20 -14.31
CA ASN A 224 -8.60 -3.13 -15.36
C ASN A 224 -7.82 -2.40 -16.45
N HIS A 225 -6.51 -2.56 -16.43
CA HIS A 225 -5.61 -1.92 -17.39
C HIS A 225 -5.79 -2.40 -18.84
N HIS A 226 -6.28 -3.63 -19.06
CA HIS A 226 -6.51 -4.17 -20.41
C HIS A 226 -7.75 -3.59 -21.07
N HIS A 227 -8.78 -3.34 -20.31
CA HIS A 227 -10.06 -2.83 -20.79
C HIS A 227 -10.29 -1.35 -20.50
N ASN A 228 -9.39 -0.74 -19.74
CA ASN A 228 -9.48 0.66 -19.31
C ASN A 228 -10.82 0.99 -18.61
N VAL A 229 -11.23 0.11 -17.70
CA VAL A 229 -12.48 0.21 -16.94
C VAL A 229 -12.26 -0.07 -15.46
N VAL A 230 -13.15 0.44 -14.63
CA VAL A 230 -13.25 0.06 -13.23
C VAL A 230 -13.98 -1.26 -13.13
N GLY A 231 -13.38 -2.22 -12.44
CA GLY A 231 -14.03 -3.47 -12.00
C GLY A 231 -14.48 -3.37 -10.55
N VAL A 232 -15.56 -4.05 -10.22
CA VAL A 232 -16.03 -4.22 -8.85
C VAL A 232 -16.16 -5.72 -8.62
N GLN A 233 -15.69 -6.21 -7.48
CA GLN A 233 -15.87 -7.60 -7.10
C GLN A 233 -17.16 -7.73 -6.28
N ASP A 234 -18.06 -8.56 -6.76
CA ASP A 234 -19.32 -8.94 -6.11
C ASP A 234 -19.35 -10.47 -5.98
N GLU A 235 -19.85 -11.00 -4.87
CA GLU A 235 -19.96 -12.44 -4.60
C GLU A 235 -20.81 -13.21 -5.64
N GLN A 236 -21.48 -12.50 -6.53
CA GLN A 236 -22.39 -13.08 -7.54
C GLN A 236 -21.76 -13.30 -8.92
N LEU A 237 -20.42 -13.14 -9.07
CA LEU A 237 -19.72 -13.42 -10.32
C LEU A 237 -18.79 -14.66 -10.15
#